data_f87edab3c2164bae932c5406b0fa4546
#
_entry.id   f87edab3c2164bae932c5406b0fa4546
#
_cell.length_a   1.000
_cell.length_b   1.000
_cell.length_c   1.000
_cell.angle_alpha   90.00
_cell.angle_beta   90.00
_cell.angle_gamma   90.00
#
_symmetry.space_group_name_H-M   'P 1'
#
loop_
_entity.id
_entity.type
_entity.pdbx_description
1 polymer ?
#
loop_
_entity_poly.entity_id
_entity_poly.type
_entity_poly.pdbx_seq_one_letter_code
_entity_poly.pdbx_strand_id
1 'polypeptide(L)'
;MSELSELSELSGRALRAEKLDAEDELAGVRERFVLDEAVYLDGNSLGALPAHVPGRVEDVVRRQWGELRIRSWDESGWWTAPERIGDRIAPLVGAAAGQIVVGDSTSVNVFKALVGAVRLAGEGRDEILVDATTFPTDGYIAESAARLTGCTLRPLTPAEVPAALGDRTAAVLLNHVDYRTGRLHDLPALTAAVHAAGAVSVWDLCHSAGALPVGLDEHGVDLAVGCTYKYLNGGPGAPAYLYVRRELQDRFDSPLPGWNSHAEPFGMRSAYEPAGGAVRGRVGTPDILSMLALEAALEVWEGVQVAAVRAKSLALTDFFLECVEAYVPAGRVECVTPVAHEERGSQIALRCSDAGDVMGRLIERGVVGDFRHPDVLRFGFTPLYVGFADAERAARVLAEVLAEVSAEGPGTVAGDAAGAALA
;
A
#
# COMPACT_ATOMS: atom_id res chain seq x y z
N MET A 1 -34.43 21.70 12.37
CA MET A 1 -34.76 20.45 13.10
C MET A 1 -34.62 20.74 14.59
N SER A 2 -35.35 20.07 15.49
CA SER A 2 -35.18 20.31 16.93
C SER A 2 -33.95 19.54 17.43
N GLU A 3 -33.26 20.06 18.45
CA GLU A 3 -32.11 19.41 19.12
C GLU A 3 -32.40 17.95 19.53
N LEU A 4 -33.63 17.63 19.88
CA LEU A 4 -34.13 16.28 20.19
C LEU A 4 -34.14 15.35 18.95
N SER A 5 -34.37 15.89 17.75
CA SER A 5 -34.35 15.11 16.51
C SER A 5 -32.93 14.77 16.13
N GLU A 6 -31.98 15.70 16.28
CA GLU A 6 -30.55 15.49 16.01
C GLU A 6 -29.91 14.46 16.97
N LEU A 7 -30.21 14.56 18.26
CA LEU A 7 -29.79 13.58 19.27
C LEU A 7 -30.35 12.17 19.00
N SER A 8 -31.59 12.08 18.52
CA SER A 8 -32.20 10.80 18.15
C SER A 8 -31.55 10.18 16.92
N GLU A 9 -31.17 10.97 15.92
CA GLU A 9 -30.52 10.50 14.71
C GLU A 9 -29.03 10.08 14.96
N LEU A 10 -28.30 10.83 15.77
CA LEU A 10 -26.95 10.48 16.23
C LEU A 10 -26.97 9.14 16.99
N SER A 11 -27.89 8.99 17.94
CA SER A 11 -28.09 7.75 18.70
C SER A 11 -28.45 6.57 17.79
N GLY A 12 -29.23 6.80 16.74
CA GLY A 12 -29.61 5.77 15.77
C GLY A 12 -28.43 5.25 14.93
N ARG A 13 -27.50 6.13 14.53
CA ARG A 13 -26.31 5.70 13.77
C ARG A 13 -25.29 4.97 14.63
N ALA A 14 -25.07 5.42 15.87
CA ALA A 14 -24.21 4.71 16.81
C ALA A 14 -24.72 3.29 17.07
N LEU A 15 -26.03 3.11 17.31
CA LEU A 15 -26.65 1.78 17.47
C LEU A 15 -26.53 0.92 16.19
N ARG A 16 -26.65 1.54 15.01
CA ARG A 16 -26.43 0.83 13.74
C ARG A 16 -24.97 0.38 13.60
N ALA A 17 -24.01 1.20 13.99
CA ALA A 17 -22.58 0.85 13.98
C ALA A 17 -22.30 -0.36 14.87
N GLU A 18 -22.80 -0.35 16.12
CA GLU A 18 -22.67 -1.48 17.05
C GLU A 18 -23.26 -2.78 16.48
N LYS A 19 -24.40 -2.68 15.81
CA LYS A 19 -25.03 -3.83 15.17
C LYS A 19 -24.17 -4.37 14.02
N LEU A 20 -23.65 -3.48 13.16
CA LEU A 20 -22.76 -3.87 12.05
C LEU A 20 -21.47 -4.50 12.55
N ASP A 21 -20.89 -3.99 13.65
CA ASP A 21 -19.70 -4.58 14.28
C ASP A 21 -20.01 -5.97 14.88
N ALA A 22 -21.21 -6.18 15.43
CA ALA A 22 -21.62 -7.47 15.97
C ALA A 22 -21.90 -8.52 14.86
N GLU A 23 -22.25 -8.09 13.66
CA GLU A 23 -22.49 -8.94 12.49
C GLU A 23 -21.24 -9.13 11.62
N ASP A 24 -20.11 -8.47 11.94
CA ASP A 24 -18.87 -8.48 11.16
C ASP A 24 -18.11 -9.82 11.31
N GLU A 25 -17.94 -10.55 10.22
CA GLU A 25 -17.17 -11.81 10.19
C GLU A 25 -15.68 -11.63 10.50
N LEU A 26 -15.14 -10.41 10.34
CA LEU A 26 -13.75 -10.06 10.63
C LEU A 26 -13.56 -9.44 12.03
N ALA A 27 -14.60 -9.28 12.85
CA ALA A 27 -14.51 -8.63 14.17
C ALA A 27 -13.41 -9.24 15.05
N GLY A 28 -13.31 -10.58 15.10
CA GLY A 28 -12.29 -11.28 15.89
C GLY A 28 -10.85 -11.09 15.43
N VAL A 29 -10.62 -10.56 14.22
CA VAL A 29 -9.27 -10.29 13.71
C VAL A 29 -8.63 -9.09 14.42
N ARG A 30 -9.45 -8.13 14.88
CA ARG A 30 -8.99 -6.96 15.64
C ARG A 30 -8.15 -7.34 16.87
N GLU A 31 -8.47 -8.44 17.54
CA GLU A 31 -7.76 -8.94 18.72
C GLU A 31 -6.32 -9.39 18.42
N ARG A 32 -5.97 -9.57 17.15
CA ARG A 32 -4.61 -9.90 16.69
C ARG A 32 -3.67 -8.70 16.67
N PHE A 33 -4.17 -7.48 17.00
CA PHE A 33 -3.42 -6.23 16.96
C PHE A 33 -3.29 -5.60 18.34
N VAL A 34 -2.23 -4.83 18.53
CA VAL A 34 -2.04 -3.96 19.71
C VAL A 34 -2.63 -2.60 19.37
N LEU A 35 -3.78 -2.30 19.91
CA LEU A 35 -4.53 -1.07 19.66
C LEU A 35 -4.82 -0.38 21.01
N ASP A 36 -4.93 0.94 20.97
CA ASP A 36 -5.41 1.78 22.08
C ASP A 36 -6.86 2.24 21.83
N GLU A 37 -7.30 3.28 22.54
CA GLU A 37 -8.64 3.86 22.41
C GLU A 37 -8.80 4.81 21.21
N ALA A 38 -7.69 5.12 20.50
CA ALA A 38 -7.75 5.97 19.32
C ALA A 38 -8.38 5.26 18.14
N VAL A 39 -9.13 6.01 17.34
CA VAL A 39 -9.60 5.56 16.02
C VAL A 39 -8.46 5.73 15.03
N TYR A 40 -7.81 4.64 14.64
CA TYR A 40 -6.65 4.66 13.77
C TYR A 40 -7.04 4.44 12.31
N LEU A 41 -7.13 5.53 11.56
CA LEU A 41 -7.49 5.57 10.14
C LEU A 41 -6.32 5.99 9.23
N ASP A 42 -5.09 5.57 9.60
CA ASP A 42 -3.89 5.85 8.82
C ASP A 42 -3.10 4.56 8.44
N GLY A 43 -3.79 3.43 8.37
CA GLY A 43 -3.22 2.16 7.94
C GLY A 43 -2.73 2.16 6.49
N ASN A 44 -3.13 3.13 5.69
CA ASN A 44 -2.61 3.41 4.34
C ASN A 44 -1.29 4.19 4.35
N SER A 45 -0.78 4.63 5.51
CA SER A 45 0.56 5.18 5.72
C SER A 45 1.43 4.22 6.52
N LEU A 46 0.92 3.69 7.65
CA LEU A 46 1.56 2.67 8.48
C LEU A 46 0.49 1.76 9.08
N GLY A 47 0.59 0.46 8.90
CA GLY A 47 -0.31 -0.51 9.53
C GLY A 47 -0.12 -0.60 11.05
N ALA A 48 -1.18 -0.97 11.77
CA ALA A 48 -1.12 -1.18 13.22
C ALA A 48 -0.21 -2.37 13.59
N LEU A 49 0.30 -2.36 14.83
CA LEU A 49 1.22 -3.40 15.33
C LEU A 49 0.49 -4.73 15.56
N PRO A 50 0.83 -5.82 14.84
CA PRO A 50 0.33 -7.14 15.16
C PRO A 50 0.92 -7.68 16.47
N ALA A 51 0.08 -8.31 17.29
CA ALA A 51 0.43 -8.72 18.65
C ALA A 51 1.60 -9.73 18.74
N HIS A 52 1.83 -10.51 17.69
CA HIS A 52 2.91 -11.52 17.62
C HIS A 52 4.29 -10.91 17.31
N VAL A 53 4.35 -9.72 16.73
CA VAL A 53 5.60 -9.12 16.27
C VAL A 53 6.61 -8.87 17.39
N PRO A 54 6.24 -8.30 18.56
CA PRO A 54 7.21 -8.05 19.63
C PRO A 54 7.94 -9.31 20.09
N GLY A 55 7.22 -10.43 20.29
CA GLY A 55 7.81 -11.71 20.69
C GLY A 55 8.73 -12.30 19.63
N ARG A 56 8.36 -12.18 18.35
CA ARG A 56 9.22 -12.61 17.23
C ARG A 56 10.51 -11.79 17.17
N VAL A 57 10.43 -10.47 17.28
CA VAL A 57 11.62 -9.61 17.25
C VAL A 57 12.53 -9.88 18.45
N GLU A 58 11.97 -10.11 19.64
CA GLU A 58 12.74 -10.52 20.80
C GLU A 58 13.49 -11.83 20.58
N ASP A 59 12.84 -12.86 20.02
CA ASP A 59 13.47 -14.14 19.67
C ASP A 59 14.60 -13.95 18.64
N VAL A 60 14.36 -13.15 17.60
CA VAL A 60 15.37 -12.87 16.58
C VAL A 60 16.61 -12.22 17.18
N VAL A 61 16.44 -11.27 18.10
CA VAL A 61 17.57 -10.56 18.73
C VAL A 61 18.29 -11.46 19.74
N ARG A 62 17.55 -12.09 20.65
CA ARG A 62 18.17 -12.83 21.78
C ARG A 62 18.71 -14.18 21.34
N ARG A 63 17.87 -15.03 20.76
CA ARG A 63 18.24 -16.39 20.40
C ARG A 63 18.92 -16.48 19.06
N GLN A 64 18.26 -16.01 18.00
CA GLN A 64 18.78 -16.23 16.65
C GLN A 64 20.08 -15.46 16.42
N TRP A 65 20.14 -14.19 16.76
CA TRP A 65 21.36 -13.40 16.65
C TRP A 65 22.30 -13.61 17.85
N GLY A 66 21.80 -13.49 19.07
CA GLY A 66 22.63 -13.52 20.29
C GLY A 66 23.30 -14.88 20.56
N GLU A 67 22.56 -16.00 20.39
CA GLU A 67 23.04 -17.34 20.70
C GLU A 67 23.50 -18.09 19.45
N LEU A 68 22.68 -18.16 18.39
CA LEU A 68 22.98 -18.94 17.18
C LEU A 68 23.96 -18.21 16.26
N ARG A 69 23.90 -16.87 16.18
CA ARG A 69 24.82 -16.04 15.37
C ARG A 69 24.76 -16.44 13.90
N ILE A 70 25.92 -16.71 13.27
CA ILE A 70 26.03 -17.08 11.86
C ILE A 70 25.24 -18.34 11.50
N ARG A 71 25.05 -19.26 12.43
CA ARG A 71 24.28 -20.50 12.21
C ARG A 71 22.81 -20.25 11.91
N SER A 72 22.29 -19.06 12.26
CA SER A 72 20.89 -18.71 12.01
C SER A 72 20.55 -18.60 10.52
N TRP A 73 21.52 -18.46 9.64
CA TRP A 73 21.28 -18.55 8.21
C TRP A 73 20.59 -19.88 7.85
N ASP A 74 21.03 -20.99 8.43
CA ASP A 74 20.47 -22.32 8.21
C ASP A 74 19.45 -22.67 9.30
N GLU A 75 19.84 -22.61 10.59
CA GLU A 75 19.02 -23.12 11.70
C GLU A 75 17.75 -22.30 11.97
N SER A 76 17.73 -20.99 11.60
CA SER A 76 16.56 -20.12 11.72
C SER A 76 15.94 -19.76 10.37
N GLY A 77 16.46 -20.31 9.26
CA GLY A 77 15.93 -20.12 7.92
C GLY A 77 16.04 -18.71 7.38
N TRP A 78 17.05 -17.93 7.79
CA TRP A 78 17.26 -16.59 7.28
C TRP A 78 17.54 -16.57 5.77
N TRP A 79 18.22 -17.62 5.26
CA TRP A 79 18.55 -17.74 3.85
C TRP A 79 17.33 -17.73 2.93
N THR A 80 16.28 -18.43 3.33
CA THR A 80 15.06 -18.59 2.53
C THR A 80 13.96 -17.60 2.90
N ALA A 81 14.19 -16.71 3.87
CA ALA A 81 13.19 -15.77 4.34
C ALA A 81 12.59 -14.89 3.22
N PRO A 82 13.38 -14.34 2.26
CA PRO A 82 12.82 -13.51 1.19
C PRO A 82 11.75 -14.20 0.34
N GLU A 83 11.94 -15.46 -0.05
CA GLU A 83 10.97 -16.23 -0.84
C GLU A 83 9.84 -16.76 0.03
N ARG A 84 10.16 -17.29 1.21
CA ARG A 84 9.17 -17.83 2.13
C ARG A 84 8.13 -16.77 2.53
N ILE A 85 8.57 -15.55 2.76
CA ILE A 85 7.67 -14.42 3.06
C ILE A 85 6.95 -13.99 1.79
N GLY A 86 7.63 -13.97 0.63
CA GLY A 86 7.04 -13.74 -0.67
C GLY A 86 5.88 -14.70 -0.97
N ASP A 87 6.05 -15.98 -0.66
CA ASP A 87 5.01 -17.01 -0.82
C ASP A 87 3.81 -16.79 0.11
N ARG A 88 3.99 -16.12 1.25
CA ARG A 88 2.86 -15.71 2.13
C ARG A 88 2.14 -14.46 1.60
N ILE A 89 2.83 -13.57 0.91
CA ILE A 89 2.24 -12.39 0.26
C ILE A 89 1.50 -12.79 -1.03
N ALA A 90 2.00 -13.77 -1.76
CA ALA A 90 1.50 -14.15 -3.08
C ALA A 90 -0.03 -14.34 -3.12
N PRO A 91 -0.69 -15.13 -2.25
CA PRO A 91 -2.14 -15.28 -2.27
C PRO A 91 -2.90 -13.97 -1.98
N LEU A 92 -2.31 -13.02 -1.26
CA LEU A 92 -2.94 -11.74 -0.93
C LEU A 92 -3.02 -10.79 -2.14
N VAL A 93 -2.19 -11.03 -3.16
CA VAL A 93 -2.16 -10.24 -4.41
C VAL A 93 -2.56 -11.07 -5.64
N GLY A 94 -3.03 -12.31 -5.43
CA GLY A 94 -3.46 -13.19 -6.52
C GLY A 94 -2.32 -13.71 -7.39
N ALA A 95 -1.19 -14.04 -6.76
CA ALA A 95 -0.02 -14.67 -7.40
C ALA A 95 0.20 -16.09 -6.85
N ALA A 96 0.78 -16.97 -7.67
CA ALA A 96 1.27 -18.26 -7.23
C ALA A 96 2.60 -18.14 -6.48
N ALA A 97 2.92 -19.13 -5.66
CA ALA A 97 4.20 -19.23 -4.97
C ALA A 97 5.40 -19.21 -5.93
N GLY A 98 6.52 -18.66 -5.50
CA GLY A 98 7.76 -18.56 -6.26
C GLY A 98 7.80 -17.40 -7.27
N GLN A 99 6.86 -16.47 -7.22
CA GLN A 99 6.82 -15.29 -8.08
C GLN A 99 7.15 -13.99 -7.35
N ILE A 100 7.22 -14.02 -6.03
CA ILE A 100 7.49 -12.84 -5.19
C ILE A 100 8.77 -13.05 -4.40
N VAL A 101 9.61 -12.03 -4.37
CA VAL A 101 10.76 -11.94 -3.48
C VAL A 101 10.65 -10.68 -2.62
N VAL A 102 10.88 -10.84 -1.32
CA VAL A 102 10.87 -9.72 -0.37
C VAL A 102 12.28 -9.20 -0.16
N GLY A 103 12.45 -7.89 -0.22
CA GLY A 103 13.71 -7.21 0.01
C GLY A 103 13.70 -5.78 -0.48
N ASP A 104 14.70 -5.02 -0.08
CA ASP A 104 14.89 -3.61 -0.43
C ASP A 104 13.70 -2.70 -0.06
N SER A 105 13.70 -1.47 -0.52
CA SER A 105 12.56 -0.56 -0.44
C SER A 105 11.72 -0.59 -1.72
N THR A 106 10.50 -0.06 -1.67
CA THR A 106 9.66 0.13 -2.88
C THR A 106 10.42 0.90 -3.96
N SER A 107 11.12 1.97 -3.60
CA SER A 107 11.90 2.78 -4.55
C SER A 107 12.96 1.96 -5.29
N VAL A 108 13.70 1.10 -4.58
CA VAL A 108 14.69 0.20 -5.19
C VAL A 108 14.00 -0.84 -6.07
N ASN A 109 12.86 -1.38 -5.64
CA ASN A 109 12.11 -2.36 -6.43
C ASN A 109 11.47 -1.74 -7.67
N VAL A 110 10.96 -0.50 -7.62
CA VAL A 110 10.50 0.25 -8.82
C VAL A 110 11.64 0.42 -9.81
N PHE A 111 12.83 0.79 -9.33
CA PHE A 111 14.01 0.91 -10.21
C PHE A 111 14.37 -0.43 -10.87
N LYS A 112 14.42 -1.53 -10.10
CA LYS A 112 14.69 -2.88 -10.64
C LYS A 112 13.63 -3.30 -11.66
N ALA A 113 12.35 -3.07 -11.33
CA ALA A 113 11.23 -3.43 -12.19
C ALA A 113 11.25 -2.65 -13.51
N LEU A 114 11.42 -1.32 -13.46
CA LEU A 114 11.43 -0.49 -14.67
C LEU A 114 12.61 -0.80 -15.60
N VAL A 115 13.83 -0.88 -15.07
CA VAL A 115 14.99 -1.24 -15.91
C VAL A 115 14.85 -2.65 -16.45
N GLY A 116 14.38 -3.59 -15.62
CA GLY A 116 14.09 -4.96 -16.05
C GLY A 116 13.00 -5.01 -17.13
N ALA A 117 11.94 -4.21 -17.01
CA ALA A 117 10.88 -4.10 -18.01
C ALA A 117 11.39 -3.61 -19.37
N VAL A 118 12.23 -2.56 -19.37
CA VAL A 118 12.84 -2.06 -20.62
C VAL A 118 13.70 -3.14 -21.28
N ARG A 119 14.48 -3.90 -20.48
CA ARG A 119 15.29 -5.02 -21.01
C ARG A 119 14.45 -6.18 -21.53
N LEU A 120 13.25 -6.41 -20.98
CA LEU A 120 12.30 -7.42 -21.42
C LEU A 120 11.57 -7.03 -22.72
N ALA A 121 11.33 -5.72 -22.94
CA ALA A 121 10.52 -5.22 -24.05
C ALA A 121 11.14 -5.41 -25.45
N GLY A 122 12.43 -5.65 -25.52
CA GLY A 122 13.13 -5.89 -26.79
C GLY A 122 13.62 -4.63 -27.52
N GLU A 123 14.29 -4.83 -28.63
CA GLU A 123 14.94 -3.76 -29.39
C GLU A 123 13.94 -2.80 -30.04
N GLY A 124 14.32 -1.52 -30.13
CA GLY A 124 13.53 -0.46 -30.79
C GLY A 124 12.45 0.18 -29.92
N ARG A 125 12.26 -0.30 -28.66
CA ARG A 125 11.34 0.30 -27.71
C ARG A 125 12.10 1.18 -26.73
N ASP A 126 11.82 2.47 -26.75
CA ASP A 126 12.59 3.51 -26.08
C ASP A 126 11.72 4.55 -25.35
N GLU A 127 10.46 4.20 -25.03
CA GLU A 127 9.57 5.05 -24.23
C GLU A 127 9.10 4.33 -22.96
N ILE A 128 9.12 5.04 -21.83
CA ILE A 128 8.49 4.65 -20.57
C ILE A 128 7.29 5.57 -20.35
N LEU A 129 6.10 5.01 -20.23
CA LEU A 129 4.92 5.74 -19.78
C LEU A 129 4.80 5.61 -18.26
N VAL A 130 4.50 6.71 -17.57
CA VAL A 130 4.33 6.73 -16.12
C VAL A 130 3.10 7.53 -15.75
N ASP A 131 2.38 7.09 -14.70
CA ASP A 131 1.28 7.86 -14.15
C ASP A 131 1.78 9.22 -13.67
N ALA A 132 1.26 10.30 -14.26
CA ALA A 132 1.62 11.68 -13.93
C ALA A 132 1.15 12.09 -12.51
N THR A 133 0.21 11.34 -11.92
CA THR A 133 -0.35 11.55 -10.59
C THR A 133 0.25 10.61 -9.53
N THR A 134 1.21 9.77 -9.93
CA THR A 134 1.87 8.79 -9.04
C THR A 134 2.48 9.43 -7.81
N PHE A 135 2.74 8.61 -6.79
CA PHE A 135 3.54 9.06 -5.65
C PHE A 135 4.88 9.63 -6.15
N PRO A 136 5.31 10.81 -5.68
CA PRO A 136 6.45 11.53 -6.28
C PRO A 136 7.71 10.71 -6.46
N THR A 137 7.99 9.80 -5.53
CA THR A 137 9.17 8.92 -5.59
C THR A 137 9.17 8.02 -6.83
N ASP A 138 8.01 7.48 -7.22
CA ASP A 138 7.91 6.63 -8.41
C ASP A 138 8.27 7.43 -9.68
N GLY A 139 7.81 8.68 -9.75
CA GLY A 139 8.19 9.61 -10.83
C GLY A 139 9.70 9.89 -10.85
N TYR A 140 10.31 10.14 -9.68
CA TYR A 140 11.76 10.37 -9.59
C TYR A 140 12.57 9.14 -10.03
N ILE A 141 12.14 7.96 -9.62
CA ILE A 141 12.78 6.70 -9.98
C ILE A 141 12.58 6.41 -11.48
N ALA A 142 11.37 6.64 -12.00
CA ALA A 142 11.08 6.47 -13.43
C ALA A 142 11.96 7.38 -14.30
N GLU A 143 12.16 8.65 -13.90
CA GLU A 143 13.07 9.56 -14.58
C GLU A 143 14.53 9.06 -14.55
N SER A 144 14.97 8.53 -13.40
CA SER A 144 16.33 7.97 -13.27
C SER A 144 16.51 6.71 -14.13
N ALA A 145 15.51 5.81 -14.14
CA ALA A 145 15.50 4.60 -14.96
C ALA A 145 15.52 4.95 -16.47
N ALA A 146 14.71 5.92 -16.89
CA ALA A 146 14.68 6.39 -18.27
C ALA A 146 16.05 6.94 -18.73
N ARG A 147 16.69 7.77 -17.92
CA ARG A 147 18.05 8.28 -18.21
C ARG A 147 19.08 7.16 -18.33
N LEU A 148 19.02 6.15 -17.45
CA LEU A 148 19.96 5.03 -17.44
C LEU A 148 19.78 4.14 -18.67
N THR A 149 18.55 3.90 -19.09
CA THR A 149 18.21 3.02 -20.23
C THR A 149 18.21 3.73 -21.59
N GLY A 150 18.37 5.06 -21.60
CA GLY A 150 18.28 5.87 -22.83
C GLY A 150 16.83 6.05 -23.32
N CYS A 151 15.83 5.71 -22.49
CA CYS A 151 14.43 5.88 -22.82
C CYS A 151 13.94 7.32 -22.61
N THR A 152 12.90 7.71 -23.35
CA THR A 152 12.11 8.91 -23.10
C THR A 152 11.03 8.63 -22.06
N LEU A 153 10.98 9.44 -21.01
CA LEU A 153 9.88 9.36 -20.02
C LEU A 153 8.70 10.21 -20.48
N ARG A 154 7.49 9.63 -20.44
CA ARG A 154 6.24 10.33 -20.77
C ARG A 154 5.24 10.21 -19.63
N PRO A 155 5.11 11.25 -18.79
CA PRO A 155 4.07 11.31 -17.77
C PRO A 155 2.69 11.51 -18.41
N LEU A 156 1.71 10.68 -18.04
CA LEU A 156 0.34 10.67 -18.56
C LEU A 156 -0.61 10.30 -17.43
N THR A 157 -1.84 10.76 -17.47
CA THR A 157 -2.87 10.20 -16.58
C THR A 157 -3.19 8.76 -17.01
N PRO A 158 -3.59 7.87 -16.08
CA PRO A 158 -3.94 6.49 -16.43
C PRO A 158 -5.00 6.37 -17.54
N ALA A 159 -5.93 7.33 -17.64
CA ALA A 159 -6.93 7.40 -18.69
C ALA A 159 -6.35 7.69 -20.09
N GLU A 160 -5.22 8.39 -20.16
CA GLU A 160 -4.56 8.72 -21.43
C GLU A 160 -3.64 7.60 -21.94
N VAL A 161 -3.23 6.68 -21.05
CA VAL A 161 -2.28 5.62 -21.38
C VAL A 161 -2.70 4.79 -22.59
N PRO A 162 -3.96 4.26 -22.71
CA PRO A 162 -4.34 3.44 -23.85
C PRO A 162 -4.16 4.12 -25.21
N ALA A 163 -4.42 5.43 -25.28
CA ALA A 163 -4.27 6.21 -26.52
C ALA A 163 -2.80 6.56 -26.84
N ALA A 164 -1.92 6.51 -25.84
CA ALA A 164 -0.51 6.86 -25.99
C ALA A 164 0.39 5.67 -26.27
N LEU A 165 -0.13 4.44 -26.10
CA LEU A 165 0.60 3.19 -26.37
C LEU A 165 0.97 3.06 -27.85
N GLY A 166 2.17 2.57 -28.13
CA GLY A 166 2.66 2.37 -29.48
C GLY A 166 3.89 1.46 -29.57
N ASP A 167 4.43 1.32 -30.77
CA ASP A 167 5.58 0.43 -31.05
C ASP A 167 6.86 0.84 -30.30
N ARG A 168 6.94 2.12 -29.89
CA ARG A 168 8.07 2.63 -29.10
C ARG A 168 7.93 2.41 -27.61
N THR A 169 6.73 2.09 -27.12
CA THR A 169 6.50 1.89 -25.69
C THR A 169 7.21 0.63 -25.20
N ALA A 170 8.18 0.79 -24.30
CA ALA A 170 8.91 -0.31 -23.66
C ALA A 170 8.19 -0.78 -22.37
N ALA A 171 7.85 0.17 -21.50
CA ALA A 171 7.28 -0.13 -20.19
C ALA A 171 6.22 0.91 -19.80
N VAL A 172 5.27 0.48 -18.96
CA VAL A 172 4.25 1.36 -18.39
C VAL A 172 4.23 1.13 -16.88
N LEU A 173 4.50 2.18 -16.09
CA LEU A 173 4.41 2.18 -14.62
C LEU A 173 3.13 2.87 -14.18
N LEU A 174 2.28 2.15 -13.49
CA LEU A 174 1.00 2.65 -12.96
C LEU A 174 0.82 2.27 -11.48
N ASN A 175 0.17 3.15 -10.72
CA ASN A 175 -0.36 2.82 -9.41
C ASN A 175 -1.71 2.11 -9.56
N HIS A 176 -1.95 1.04 -8.82
CA HIS A 176 -3.26 0.39 -8.82
C HIS A 176 -4.31 1.23 -8.07
N VAL A 177 -3.90 1.85 -6.96
CA VAL A 177 -4.74 2.81 -6.21
C VAL A 177 -3.97 4.12 -6.05
N ASP A 178 -4.58 5.22 -6.48
CA ASP A 178 -4.03 6.56 -6.31
C ASP A 178 -3.93 6.93 -4.83
N TYR A 179 -2.74 7.35 -4.40
CA TYR A 179 -2.44 7.58 -2.99
C TYR A 179 -3.16 8.79 -2.39
N ARG A 180 -3.56 9.79 -3.20
CA ARG A 180 -4.23 11.01 -2.73
C ARG A 180 -5.75 10.85 -2.69
N THR A 181 -6.31 10.35 -3.77
CA THR A 181 -7.77 10.30 -3.96
C THR A 181 -8.38 8.96 -3.57
N GLY A 182 -7.57 7.90 -3.48
CA GLY A 182 -8.09 6.54 -3.29
C GLY A 182 -8.74 5.96 -4.56
N ARG A 183 -8.58 6.60 -5.73
CA ARG A 183 -9.10 6.05 -6.99
C ARG A 183 -8.42 4.71 -7.31
N LEU A 184 -9.23 3.70 -7.56
CA LEU A 184 -8.82 2.40 -8.09
C LEU A 184 -8.81 2.45 -9.61
N HIS A 185 -7.68 2.12 -10.23
CA HIS A 185 -7.54 2.03 -11.67
C HIS A 185 -7.86 0.64 -12.18
N ASP A 186 -8.38 0.55 -13.40
CA ASP A 186 -8.73 -0.72 -14.06
C ASP A 186 -7.45 -1.47 -14.49
N LEU A 187 -6.85 -2.20 -13.54
CA LEU A 187 -5.64 -2.99 -13.76
C LEU A 187 -5.81 -4.02 -14.89
N PRO A 188 -6.92 -4.79 -14.97
CA PRO A 188 -7.13 -5.73 -16.05
C PRO A 188 -7.13 -5.07 -17.44
N ALA A 189 -7.94 -4.01 -17.63
CA ALA A 189 -8.05 -3.36 -18.93
C ALA A 189 -6.75 -2.65 -19.34
N LEU A 190 -6.08 -1.97 -18.41
CA LEU A 190 -4.81 -1.29 -18.67
C LEU A 190 -3.68 -2.28 -18.97
N THR A 191 -3.59 -3.39 -18.24
CA THR A 191 -2.61 -4.45 -18.51
C THR A 191 -2.84 -5.06 -19.89
N ALA A 192 -4.09 -5.37 -20.26
CA ALA A 192 -4.43 -5.89 -21.59
C ALA A 192 -4.05 -4.90 -22.70
N ALA A 193 -4.29 -3.60 -22.52
CA ALA A 193 -3.90 -2.58 -23.49
C ALA A 193 -2.37 -2.49 -23.65
N VAL A 194 -1.62 -2.54 -22.54
CA VAL A 194 -0.15 -2.54 -22.55
C VAL A 194 0.38 -3.75 -23.33
N HIS A 195 -0.17 -4.94 -23.10
CA HIS A 195 0.21 -6.16 -23.80
C HIS A 195 -0.16 -6.10 -25.31
N ALA A 196 -1.31 -5.54 -25.66
CA ALA A 196 -1.71 -5.38 -27.05
C ALA A 196 -0.72 -4.50 -27.85
N ALA A 197 -0.08 -3.53 -27.19
CA ALA A 197 0.99 -2.73 -27.75
C ALA A 197 2.38 -3.41 -27.72
N GLY A 198 2.50 -4.60 -27.11
CA GLY A 198 3.75 -5.34 -26.94
C GLY A 198 4.70 -4.71 -25.92
N ALA A 199 4.19 -3.87 -25.02
CA ALA A 199 4.94 -3.27 -23.92
C ALA A 199 4.85 -4.12 -22.64
N VAL A 200 5.64 -3.79 -21.64
CA VAL A 200 5.69 -4.48 -20.35
C VAL A 200 4.97 -3.66 -19.27
N SER A 201 4.06 -4.30 -18.52
CA SER A 201 3.33 -3.69 -17.42
C SER A 201 4.12 -3.75 -16.11
N VAL A 202 4.17 -2.63 -15.38
CA VAL A 202 4.73 -2.51 -14.03
C VAL A 202 3.70 -1.84 -13.14
N TRP A 203 3.28 -2.51 -12.06
CA TRP A 203 2.26 -2.00 -11.16
C TRP A 203 2.82 -1.71 -9.76
N ASP A 204 2.54 -0.52 -9.23
CA ASP A 204 2.70 -0.24 -7.80
C ASP A 204 1.41 -0.62 -7.06
N LEU A 205 1.55 -1.53 -6.10
CA LEU A 205 0.47 -2.08 -5.29
C LEU A 205 0.48 -1.59 -3.83
N CYS A 206 1.20 -0.52 -3.54
CA CYS A 206 1.38 -0.03 -2.16
C CYS A 206 0.08 0.31 -1.44
N HIS A 207 -0.99 0.63 -2.16
CA HIS A 207 -2.31 0.92 -1.62
C HIS A 207 -3.37 -0.16 -1.93
N SER A 208 -2.97 -1.28 -2.54
CA SER A 208 -3.88 -2.38 -2.90
C SER A 208 -3.58 -3.67 -2.14
N ALA A 209 -2.30 -4.02 -1.99
CA ALA A 209 -1.90 -5.26 -1.32
C ALA A 209 -2.39 -5.29 0.13
N GLY A 210 -3.24 -6.26 0.45
CA GLY A 210 -3.89 -6.37 1.76
C GLY A 210 -5.13 -5.49 1.95
N ALA A 211 -5.52 -4.69 0.96
CA ALA A 211 -6.72 -3.86 1.01
C ALA A 211 -7.85 -4.38 0.09
N LEU A 212 -7.49 -4.99 -1.03
CA LEU A 212 -8.43 -5.46 -2.04
C LEU A 212 -7.80 -6.57 -2.90
N PRO A 213 -8.62 -7.41 -3.58
CA PRO A 213 -8.12 -8.38 -4.55
C PRO A 213 -7.41 -7.70 -5.72
N VAL A 214 -6.23 -8.21 -6.12
CA VAL A 214 -5.43 -7.67 -7.23
C VAL A 214 -5.48 -8.59 -8.45
N GLY A 215 -5.27 -9.91 -8.27
CA GLY A 215 -5.34 -10.89 -9.34
C GLY A 215 -4.15 -10.83 -10.31
N LEU A 216 -2.92 -10.75 -9.82
CA LEU A 216 -1.72 -10.59 -10.66
C LEU A 216 -1.60 -11.66 -11.74
N ASP A 217 -1.76 -12.94 -11.38
CA ASP A 217 -1.67 -14.05 -12.34
C ASP A 217 -2.88 -14.08 -13.27
N GLU A 218 -4.09 -13.85 -12.75
CA GLU A 218 -5.35 -13.84 -13.50
C GLU A 218 -5.31 -12.81 -14.63
N HIS A 219 -4.76 -11.63 -14.35
CA HIS A 219 -4.72 -10.53 -15.31
C HIS A 219 -3.39 -10.45 -16.08
N GLY A 220 -2.50 -11.43 -15.86
CA GLY A 220 -1.24 -11.56 -16.58
C GLY A 220 -0.25 -10.42 -16.35
N VAL A 221 -0.31 -9.76 -15.19
CA VAL A 221 0.63 -8.68 -14.87
C VAL A 221 2.07 -9.14 -15.01
N ASP A 222 2.92 -8.35 -15.66
CA ASP A 222 4.31 -8.74 -15.91
C ASP A 222 5.20 -8.57 -14.68
N LEU A 223 5.18 -7.36 -14.10
CA LEU A 223 5.95 -6.98 -12.93
C LEU A 223 5.08 -6.16 -11.98
N ALA A 224 5.27 -6.37 -10.69
CA ALA A 224 4.64 -5.52 -9.68
C ALA A 224 5.57 -5.31 -8.48
N VAL A 225 5.37 -4.20 -7.80
CA VAL A 225 6.07 -3.85 -6.57
C VAL A 225 5.05 -3.44 -5.51
N GLY A 226 5.40 -3.54 -4.24
CA GLY A 226 4.57 -3.02 -3.17
C GLY A 226 5.31 -2.93 -1.86
N CYS A 227 4.92 -1.98 -1.02
CA CYS A 227 5.41 -1.90 0.34
C CYS A 227 4.65 -2.89 1.26
N THR A 228 5.24 -3.23 2.38
CA THR A 228 4.63 -4.16 3.34
C THR A 228 4.22 -3.50 4.65
N TYR A 229 4.63 -2.26 4.89
CA TYR A 229 4.37 -1.55 6.15
C TYR A 229 2.98 -0.89 6.23
N LYS A 230 2.21 -0.83 5.14
CA LYS A 230 0.84 -0.30 5.12
C LYS A 230 -0.18 -1.39 5.48
N TYR A 231 -1.08 -1.75 4.58
CA TYR A 231 -2.14 -2.74 4.81
C TYR A 231 -1.66 -4.17 5.13
N LEU A 232 -0.39 -4.49 4.83
CA LEU A 232 0.21 -5.77 5.24
C LEU A 232 0.80 -5.73 6.66
N ASN A 233 0.79 -4.57 7.33
CA ASN A 233 1.16 -4.36 8.74
C ASN A 233 2.58 -4.80 9.12
N GLY A 234 3.51 -4.80 8.16
CA GLY A 234 4.88 -5.29 8.35
C GLY A 234 5.77 -4.46 9.28
N GLY A 235 5.27 -3.29 9.72
CA GLY A 235 5.98 -2.38 10.64
C GLY A 235 6.84 -1.32 9.91
N PRO A 236 7.33 -0.33 10.66
CA PRO A 236 8.07 0.80 10.10
C PRO A 236 9.36 0.35 9.43
N GLY A 237 9.56 0.76 8.17
CA GLY A 237 10.71 0.38 7.38
C GLY A 237 10.75 -1.08 6.94
N ALA A 238 9.63 -1.81 7.05
CA ALA A 238 9.55 -3.18 6.56
C ALA A 238 9.92 -3.27 5.08
N PRO A 239 10.63 -4.34 4.66
CA PRO A 239 11.10 -4.50 3.29
C PRO A 239 9.92 -4.61 2.32
N ALA A 240 10.09 -4.05 1.14
CA ALA A 240 9.14 -4.15 0.05
C ALA A 240 9.20 -5.53 -0.64
N TYR A 241 8.34 -5.76 -1.61
CA TYR A 241 8.40 -6.94 -2.45
C TYR A 241 8.44 -6.60 -3.93
N LEU A 242 9.01 -7.52 -4.70
CA LEU A 242 9.03 -7.52 -6.16
C LEU A 242 8.34 -8.81 -6.65
N TYR A 243 7.31 -8.67 -7.47
CA TYR A 243 6.70 -9.74 -8.23
C TYR A 243 7.26 -9.77 -9.64
N VAL A 244 7.61 -10.95 -10.11
CA VAL A 244 8.00 -11.21 -11.50
C VAL A 244 7.18 -12.40 -12.01
N ARG A 245 6.35 -12.18 -13.02
CA ARG A 245 5.54 -13.24 -13.63
C ARG A 245 6.41 -14.42 -14.03
N ARG A 246 5.97 -15.63 -13.73
CA ARG A 246 6.72 -16.88 -13.90
C ARG A 246 7.40 -17.01 -15.25
N GLU A 247 6.68 -16.70 -16.34
CA GLU A 247 7.18 -16.84 -17.71
C GLU A 247 8.26 -15.82 -18.07
N LEU A 248 8.41 -14.78 -17.26
CA LEU A 248 9.42 -13.74 -17.46
C LEU A 248 10.66 -13.94 -16.58
N GLN A 249 10.59 -14.77 -15.54
CA GLN A 249 11.66 -14.91 -14.57
C GLN A 249 13.03 -15.24 -15.19
N ASP A 250 13.07 -16.16 -16.15
CA ASP A 250 14.35 -16.56 -16.80
C ASP A 250 14.93 -15.46 -17.70
N ARG A 251 14.11 -14.50 -18.11
CA ARG A 251 14.50 -13.36 -18.94
C ARG A 251 14.66 -12.07 -18.14
N PHE A 252 14.15 -12.03 -16.91
CA PHE A 252 14.24 -10.84 -16.06
C PHE A 252 15.70 -10.57 -15.70
N ASP A 253 16.23 -9.44 -16.18
CA ASP A 253 17.59 -8.99 -15.93
C ASP A 253 17.59 -7.77 -15.01
N SER A 254 17.82 -8.03 -13.70
CA SER A 254 17.87 -6.98 -12.68
C SER A 254 19.09 -6.07 -12.89
N PRO A 255 18.92 -4.73 -12.83
CA PRO A 255 20.06 -3.80 -12.92
C PRO A 255 20.96 -3.81 -11.68
N LEU A 256 20.56 -4.47 -10.61
CA LEU A 256 21.30 -4.59 -9.35
C LEU A 256 21.64 -6.06 -9.08
N PRO A 257 22.59 -6.65 -9.82
CA PRO A 257 23.06 -7.99 -9.54
C PRO A 257 23.81 -7.99 -8.20
N GLY A 258 23.63 -9.05 -7.42
CA GLY A 258 24.33 -9.16 -6.15
C GLY A 258 24.64 -10.62 -5.79
N TRP A 259 25.47 -10.80 -4.78
CA TRP A 259 25.87 -12.13 -4.34
C TRP A 259 24.68 -13.01 -3.94
N ASN A 260 23.61 -12.39 -3.41
CA ASN A 260 22.42 -13.09 -2.93
C ASN A 260 21.45 -13.50 -4.06
N SER A 261 21.67 -13.01 -5.28
CA SER A 261 20.96 -13.42 -6.50
C SER A 261 21.81 -14.24 -7.46
N HIS A 262 23.01 -14.64 -7.07
CA HIS A 262 23.89 -15.49 -7.87
C HIS A 262 23.43 -16.95 -7.82
N ALA A 263 23.54 -17.68 -8.93
CA ALA A 263 23.22 -19.11 -9.01
C ALA A 263 24.03 -19.97 -8.01
N GLU A 264 25.29 -19.59 -7.77
CA GLU A 264 26.19 -20.22 -6.79
C GLU A 264 26.75 -19.14 -5.83
N PRO A 265 25.94 -18.64 -4.86
CA PRO A 265 26.31 -17.48 -4.04
C PRO A 265 27.59 -17.68 -3.21
N PHE A 266 27.89 -18.91 -2.83
CA PHE A 266 29.11 -19.27 -2.07
C PHE A 266 30.29 -19.71 -2.96
N GLY A 267 30.10 -19.78 -4.27
CA GLY A 267 31.15 -20.11 -5.23
C GLY A 267 32.18 -18.99 -5.41
N MET A 268 31.92 -17.79 -4.90
CA MET A 268 32.78 -16.60 -4.95
C MET A 268 33.37 -16.34 -6.36
N ARG A 269 32.57 -16.62 -7.39
CA ARG A 269 32.98 -16.44 -8.80
C ARG A 269 33.02 -14.94 -9.13
N SER A 270 33.99 -14.55 -9.98
CA SER A 270 34.11 -13.15 -10.44
C SER A 270 33.07 -12.77 -11.51
N ALA A 271 32.52 -13.73 -12.24
CA ALA A 271 31.45 -13.53 -13.22
C ALA A 271 30.09 -13.76 -12.56
N TYR A 272 29.18 -12.84 -12.77
CA TYR A 272 27.80 -12.99 -12.29
C TYR A 272 27.02 -13.96 -13.18
N GLU A 273 26.41 -14.93 -12.54
CA GLU A 273 25.45 -15.86 -13.13
C GLU A 273 24.15 -15.76 -12.32
N PRO A 274 23.02 -15.32 -12.92
CA PRO A 274 21.78 -15.11 -12.18
C PRO A 274 21.17 -16.44 -11.70
N ALA A 275 20.64 -16.44 -10.49
CA ALA A 275 19.82 -17.55 -9.99
C ALA A 275 18.54 -17.72 -10.80
N GLY A 276 17.88 -18.85 -10.68
CA GLY A 276 16.55 -19.08 -11.24
C GLY A 276 15.44 -18.39 -10.47
N GLY A 277 14.28 -18.20 -11.12
CA GLY A 277 13.08 -17.71 -10.46
C GLY A 277 13.14 -16.26 -9.98
N ALA A 278 12.26 -15.88 -9.07
CA ALA A 278 12.19 -14.54 -8.48
C ALA A 278 13.42 -14.17 -7.64
N VAL A 279 14.27 -15.15 -7.26
CA VAL A 279 15.56 -14.94 -6.57
C VAL A 279 16.45 -13.95 -7.30
N ARG A 280 16.35 -13.85 -8.63
CA ARG A 280 17.05 -12.83 -9.43
C ARG A 280 16.76 -11.39 -8.99
N GLY A 281 15.67 -11.16 -8.31
CA GLY A 281 15.31 -9.86 -7.73
C GLY A 281 16.06 -9.52 -6.45
N ARG A 282 16.76 -10.46 -5.81
CA ARG A 282 17.61 -10.18 -4.63
C ARG A 282 18.85 -9.37 -5.02
N VAL A 283 19.43 -8.70 -4.04
CA VAL A 283 20.67 -7.91 -4.24
C VAL A 283 21.75 -8.36 -3.25
N GLY A 284 21.81 -7.72 -2.10
CA GLY A 284 22.75 -7.99 -1.03
C GLY A 284 22.16 -8.80 0.11
N THR A 285 22.83 -8.75 1.25
CA THR A 285 22.35 -9.33 2.49
C THR A 285 21.00 -8.68 2.88
N PRO A 286 19.94 -9.46 3.08
CA PRO A 286 18.63 -8.92 3.43
C PRO A 286 18.60 -8.37 4.87
N ASP A 287 17.70 -7.42 5.13
CA ASP A 287 17.42 -6.92 6.47
C ASP A 287 16.61 -7.95 7.27
N ILE A 288 17.31 -8.80 8.02
CA ILE A 288 16.71 -9.93 8.73
C ILE A 288 15.75 -9.49 9.83
N LEU A 289 16.08 -8.42 10.58
CA LEU A 289 15.22 -7.99 11.71
C LEU A 289 13.85 -7.56 11.24
N SER A 290 13.77 -6.65 10.27
CA SER A 290 12.50 -6.18 9.72
C SER A 290 11.79 -7.25 8.89
N MET A 291 12.53 -8.09 8.20
CA MET A 291 11.98 -9.20 7.41
C MET A 291 11.28 -10.25 8.28
N LEU A 292 11.85 -10.62 9.42
CA LEU A 292 11.21 -11.58 10.34
C LEU A 292 10.10 -10.93 11.17
N ALA A 293 10.15 -9.62 11.39
CA ALA A 293 9.02 -8.87 11.92
C ALA A 293 7.82 -8.90 10.94
N LEU A 294 8.08 -8.67 9.64
CA LEU A 294 7.07 -8.81 8.58
C LEU A 294 6.51 -10.25 8.52
N GLU A 295 7.36 -11.26 8.64
CA GLU A 295 6.90 -12.66 8.65
C GLU A 295 5.88 -12.91 9.75
N ALA A 296 6.16 -12.42 10.96
CA ALA A 296 5.22 -12.50 12.08
C ALA A 296 3.95 -11.67 11.82
N ALA A 297 4.11 -10.46 11.26
CA ALA A 297 2.96 -9.61 10.94
C ALA A 297 1.97 -10.29 9.98
N LEU A 298 2.46 -11.05 9.02
CA LEU A 298 1.61 -11.79 8.08
C LEU A 298 0.79 -12.93 8.74
N GLU A 299 1.04 -13.28 10.00
CA GLU A 299 0.22 -14.25 10.73
C GLU A 299 -1.20 -13.75 10.99
N VAL A 300 -1.44 -12.43 10.97
CA VAL A 300 -2.79 -11.85 11.09
C VAL A 300 -3.72 -12.25 9.93
N TRP A 301 -3.15 -12.67 8.80
CA TRP A 301 -3.89 -13.10 7.62
C TRP A 301 -4.34 -14.57 7.66
N GLU A 302 -3.96 -15.34 8.70
CA GLU A 302 -4.38 -16.73 8.82
C GLU A 302 -5.90 -16.84 8.95
N GLY A 303 -6.52 -17.54 7.99
CA GLY A 303 -7.97 -17.69 7.90
C GLY A 303 -8.73 -16.45 7.35
N VAL A 304 -8.02 -15.39 6.97
CA VAL A 304 -8.63 -14.18 6.39
C VAL A 304 -8.63 -14.25 4.86
N GLN A 305 -9.79 -14.02 4.26
CA GLN A 305 -9.94 -13.93 2.81
C GLN A 305 -9.90 -12.47 2.35
N VAL A 306 -9.10 -12.15 1.35
CA VAL A 306 -9.00 -10.77 0.81
C VAL A 306 -10.35 -10.29 0.27
N ALA A 307 -11.21 -11.19 -0.21
CA ALA A 307 -12.56 -10.85 -0.64
C ALA A 307 -13.43 -10.34 0.52
N ALA A 308 -13.33 -10.95 1.71
CA ALA A 308 -14.04 -10.49 2.92
C ALA A 308 -13.49 -9.13 3.38
N VAL A 309 -12.16 -8.95 3.35
CA VAL A 309 -11.53 -7.64 3.61
C VAL A 309 -12.06 -6.56 2.66
N ARG A 310 -12.19 -6.89 1.36
CA ARG A 310 -12.75 -5.95 0.37
C ARG A 310 -14.21 -5.62 0.66
N ALA A 311 -15.03 -6.61 0.95
CA ALA A 311 -16.45 -6.40 1.26
C ALA A 311 -16.63 -5.47 2.47
N LYS A 312 -15.91 -5.74 3.56
CA LYS A 312 -15.91 -4.87 4.75
C LYS A 312 -15.35 -3.47 4.46
N SER A 313 -14.28 -3.36 3.68
CA SER A 313 -13.70 -2.07 3.27
C SER A 313 -14.74 -1.17 2.59
N LEU A 314 -15.49 -1.72 1.64
CA LEU A 314 -16.55 -0.98 0.95
C LEU A 314 -17.67 -0.57 1.90
N ALA A 315 -18.13 -1.48 2.75
CA ALA A 315 -19.17 -1.21 3.73
C ALA A 315 -18.75 -0.14 4.76
N LEU A 316 -17.50 -0.19 5.26
CA LEU A 316 -16.95 0.83 6.17
C LEU A 316 -16.86 2.20 5.52
N THR A 317 -16.37 2.27 4.28
CA THR A 317 -16.22 3.55 3.56
C THR A 317 -17.57 4.14 3.17
N ASP A 318 -18.57 3.32 2.79
CA ASP A 318 -19.96 3.76 2.58
C ASP A 318 -20.55 4.32 3.87
N PHE A 319 -20.44 3.57 4.96
CA PHE A 319 -20.98 3.98 6.25
C PHE A 319 -20.33 5.26 6.78
N PHE A 320 -19.01 5.40 6.62
CA PHE A 320 -18.32 6.63 6.97
C PHE A 320 -18.85 7.84 6.17
N LEU A 321 -19.03 7.69 4.86
CA LEU A 321 -19.56 8.76 4.00
C LEU A 321 -21.01 9.11 4.35
N GLU A 322 -21.86 8.11 4.65
CA GLU A 322 -23.22 8.34 5.16
C GLU A 322 -23.22 9.14 6.48
N CYS A 323 -22.28 8.85 7.38
CA CYS A 323 -22.12 9.60 8.64
C CYS A 323 -21.61 11.03 8.38
N VAL A 324 -20.62 11.19 7.48
CA VAL A 324 -20.11 12.52 7.10
C VAL A 324 -21.22 13.37 6.48
N GLU A 325 -22.01 12.82 5.56
CA GLU A 325 -23.15 13.54 4.95
C GLU A 325 -24.20 13.98 5.98
N ALA A 326 -24.39 13.16 7.01
CA ALA A 326 -25.37 13.43 8.04
C ALA A 326 -24.91 14.44 9.11
N TYR A 327 -23.62 14.42 9.46
CA TYR A 327 -23.10 15.20 10.59
C TYR A 327 -22.42 16.50 10.14
N VAL A 328 -21.81 16.50 8.96
CA VAL A 328 -21.06 17.66 8.44
C VAL A 328 -21.97 18.52 7.58
N PRO A 329 -22.07 19.83 7.85
CA PRO A 329 -22.88 20.73 7.04
C PRO A 329 -22.45 20.71 5.56
N ALA A 330 -23.44 20.73 4.66
CA ALA A 330 -23.23 20.68 3.22
C ALA A 330 -22.23 21.77 2.76
N GLY A 331 -21.28 21.38 1.89
CA GLY A 331 -20.28 22.28 1.34
C GLY A 331 -19.07 22.54 2.24
N ARG A 332 -18.99 21.94 3.44
CA ARG A 332 -17.80 22.06 4.32
C ARG A 332 -16.66 21.15 3.90
N VAL A 333 -17.00 20.00 3.35
CA VAL A 333 -16.04 19.06 2.78
C VAL A 333 -16.51 18.59 1.41
N GLU A 334 -15.57 18.25 0.54
CA GLU A 334 -15.81 17.63 -0.76
C GLU A 334 -15.13 16.24 -0.78
N CYS A 335 -15.91 15.18 -1.02
CA CYS A 335 -15.31 13.86 -1.23
C CYS A 335 -14.62 13.81 -2.59
N VAL A 336 -13.29 13.64 -2.62
CA VAL A 336 -12.51 13.52 -3.86
C VAL A 336 -12.26 12.05 -4.23
N THR A 337 -12.56 11.12 -3.33
CA THR A 337 -12.56 9.69 -3.65
C THR A 337 -13.79 9.35 -4.50
N PRO A 338 -13.65 8.54 -5.57
CA PRO A 338 -14.81 8.06 -6.32
C PRO A 338 -15.81 7.32 -5.43
N VAL A 339 -17.10 7.58 -5.62
CA VAL A 339 -18.17 6.94 -4.86
C VAL A 339 -18.44 5.50 -5.34
N ALA A 340 -18.24 5.24 -6.64
CA ALA A 340 -18.43 3.92 -7.24
C ALA A 340 -17.46 2.90 -6.63
N HIS A 341 -17.98 1.72 -6.24
CA HIS A 341 -17.20 0.69 -5.56
C HIS A 341 -16.05 0.14 -6.41
N GLU A 342 -16.27 0.03 -7.71
CA GLU A 342 -15.29 -0.43 -8.70
C GLU A 342 -14.18 0.59 -8.96
N GLU A 343 -14.36 1.85 -8.57
CA GLU A 343 -13.41 2.94 -8.81
C GLU A 343 -12.68 3.40 -7.56
N ARG A 344 -12.87 2.76 -6.39
CA ARG A 344 -12.18 3.19 -5.17
C ARG A 344 -11.45 2.08 -4.43
N GLY A 345 -10.35 2.44 -3.77
CA GLY A 345 -9.59 1.57 -2.87
C GLY A 345 -10.21 1.49 -1.47
N SER A 346 -9.35 1.41 -0.44
CA SER A 346 -9.75 1.29 0.98
C SER A 346 -9.46 2.58 1.77
N GLN A 347 -9.57 3.74 1.14
CA GLN A 347 -9.40 5.05 1.78
C GLN A 347 -10.45 6.03 1.29
N ILE A 348 -10.77 7.02 2.13
CA ILE A 348 -11.57 8.18 1.78
C ILE A 348 -10.72 9.43 1.91
N ALA A 349 -10.79 10.28 0.91
CA ALA A 349 -10.13 11.57 0.85
C ALA A 349 -11.18 12.67 0.79
N LEU A 350 -11.12 13.59 1.74
CA LEU A 350 -12.03 14.72 1.87
C LEU A 350 -11.25 16.02 1.72
N ARG A 351 -11.63 16.85 0.75
CA ARG A 351 -11.07 18.19 0.61
C ARG A 351 -11.80 19.16 1.50
N CYS A 352 -11.07 19.99 2.24
CA CYS A 352 -11.62 21.12 2.99
C CYS A 352 -10.58 22.23 3.12
N SER A 353 -11.04 23.47 3.37
CA SER A 353 -10.15 24.54 3.82
C SER A 353 -9.55 24.16 5.18
N ASP A 354 -8.34 24.64 5.44
CA ASP A 354 -7.63 24.43 6.73
C ASP A 354 -7.42 22.95 7.12
N ALA A 355 -7.34 22.06 6.10
CA ALA A 355 -7.25 20.61 6.31
C ALA A 355 -6.10 20.19 7.25
N GLY A 356 -4.97 20.91 7.25
CA GLY A 356 -3.86 20.66 8.18
C GLY A 356 -4.24 20.92 9.64
N ASP A 357 -4.91 22.03 9.94
CA ASP A 357 -5.40 22.36 11.30
C ASP A 357 -6.50 21.38 11.74
N VAL A 358 -7.43 21.09 10.83
CA VAL A 358 -8.50 20.10 11.08
C VAL A 358 -7.89 18.74 11.44
N MET A 359 -6.90 18.25 10.69
CA MET A 359 -6.25 16.96 11.00
C MET A 359 -5.51 17.00 12.34
N GLY A 360 -4.80 18.08 12.65
CA GLY A 360 -4.15 18.25 13.96
C GLY A 360 -5.15 18.11 15.13
N ARG A 361 -6.29 18.78 15.04
CA ARG A 361 -7.35 18.71 16.08
C ARG A 361 -8.06 17.34 16.13
N LEU A 362 -8.19 16.66 14.99
CA LEU A 362 -8.69 15.27 14.96
C LEU A 362 -7.76 14.35 15.75
N ILE A 363 -6.46 14.44 15.52
CA ILE A 363 -5.45 13.62 16.22
C ILE A 363 -5.48 13.90 17.71
N GLU A 364 -5.56 15.16 18.15
CA GLU A 364 -5.70 15.54 19.56
C GLU A 364 -6.94 14.92 20.23
N ARG A 365 -7.99 14.61 19.45
CA ARG A 365 -9.25 13.98 19.90
C ARG A 365 -9.28 12.45 19.69
N GLY A 366 -8.12 11.88 19.37
CA GLY A 366 -7.98 10.45 19.20
C GLY A 366 -8.58 9.90 17.90
N VAL A 367 -8.65 10.71 16.84
CA VAL A 367 -8.94 10.25 15.47
C VAL A 367 -7.72 10.51 14.60
N VAL A 368 -7.00 9.44 14.25
CA VAL A 368 -5.75 9.51 13.52
C VAL A 368 -5.98 9.21 12.06
N GLY A 369 -5.83 10.20 11.22
CA GLY A 369 -5.71 10.11 9.77
C GLY A 369 -4.49 10.89 9.32
N ASP A 370 -4.33 11.14 8.03
CA ASP A 370 -3.27 11.99 7.52
C ASP A 370 -3.77 13.15 6.65
N PHE A 371 -2.85 14.06 6.37
CA PHE A 371 -3.10 15.25 5.58
C PHE A 371 -2.21 15.25 4.33
N ARG A 372 -2.81 15.56 3.17
CA ARG A 372 -2.07 15.75 1.91
C ARG A 372 -2.26 17.16 1.38
N HIS A 373 -1.13 17.86 1.24
CA HIS A 373 -1.15 19.21 0.69
C HIS A 373 -1.87 19.30 -0.66
N PRO A 374 -2.59 20.41 -0.93
CA PRO A 374 -2.71 21.57 -0.04
C PRO A 374 -3.90 21.45 0.95
N ASP A 375 -4.90 20.58 0.69
CA ASP A 375 -6.24 20.70 1.27
C ASP A 375 -6.98 19.38 1.49
N VAL A 376 -6.29 18.23 1.52
CA VAL A 376 -6.91 16.90 1.58
C VAL A 376 -6.67 16.22 2.92
N LEU A 377 -7.76 15.93 3.64
CA LEU A 377 -7.80 14.97 4.73
C LEU A 377 -7.90 13.56 4.14
N ARG A 378 -7.11 12.62 4.63
CA ARG A 378 -7.14 11.24 4.14
C ARG A 378 -7.34 10.27 5.28
N PHE A 379 -8.31 9.36 5.12
CA PHE A 379 -8.68 8.33 6.08
C PHE A 379 -8.55 6.95 5.43
N GLY A 380 -7.60 6.15 5.91
CA GLY A 380 -7.34 4.80 5.44
C GLY A 380 -8.05 3.76 6.31
N PHE A 381 -8.99 3.04 5.71
CA PHE A 381 -9.76 2.01 6.39
C PHE A 381 -9.06 0.66 6.25
N THR A 382 -8.58 0.11 7.38
CA THR A 382 -8.01 -1.24 7.42
C THR A 382 -9.03 -2.18 8.07
N PRO A 383 -9.77 -2.99 7.27
CA PRO A 383 -10.87 -3.82 7.78
C PRO A 383 -10.46 -4.85 8.83
N LEU A 384 -9.18 -5.17 8.91
CA LEU A 384 -8.67 -6.12 9.91
C LEU A 384 -8.83 -5.62 11.35
N TYR A 385 -8.85 -4.28 11.57
CA TYR A 385 -8.93 -3.71 12.91
C TYR A 385 -9.84 -2.48 13.05
N VAL A 386 -10.30 -1.88 11.96
CA VAL A 386 -11.25 -0.77 11.99
C VAL A 386 -12.67 -1.33 12.01
N GLY A 387 -13.51 -0.85 12.95
CA GLY A 387 -14.92 -1.18 13.07
C GLY A 387 -15.84 -0.06 12.55
N PHE A 388 -17.13 -0.35 12.49
CA PHE A 388 -18.16 0.64 12.12
C PHE A 388 -18.34 1.71 13.20
N ALA A 389 -18.17 1.35 14.48
CA ALA A 389 -18.15 2.30 15.58
C ALA A 389 -16.98 3.28 15.48
N ASP A 390 -15.81 2.83 14.99
CA ASP A 390 -14.68 3.71 14.69
C ASP A 390 -15.02 4.70 13.56
N ALA A 391 -15.67 4.24 12.50
CA ALA A 391 -16.08 5.06 11.38
C ALA A 391 -17.12 6.13 11.78
N GLU A 392 -18.13 5.76 12.58
CA GLU A 392 -19.10 6.71 13.14
C GLU A 392 -18.43 7.76 13.99
N ARG A 393 -17.60 7.33 14.96
CA ARG A 393 -16.88 8.22 15.87
C ARG A 393 -16.00 9.20 15.10
N ALA A 394 -15.29 8.74 14.08
CA ALA A 394 -14.44 9.59 13.23
C ALA A 394 -15.26 10.67 12.51
N ALA A 395 -16.40 10.32 11.93
CA ALA A 395 -17.26 11.28 11.24
C ALA A 395 -17.87 12.31 12.19
N ARG A 396 -18.28 11.88 13.39
CA ARG A 396 -18.82 12.77 14.41
C ARG A 396 -17.78 13.75 14.94
N VAL A 397 -16.58 13.28 15.29
CA VAL A 397 -15.48 14.14 15.73
C VAL A 397 -15.05 15.10 14.62
N LEU A 398 -15.05 14.65 13.34
CA LEU A 398 -14.77 15.52 12.20
C LEU A 398 -15.78 16.68 12.12
N ALA A 399 -17.09 16.42 12.31
CA ALA A 399 -18.11 17.46 12.31
C ALA A 399 -17.91 18.48 13.44
N GLU A 400 -17.59 18.02 14.66
CA GLU A 400 -17.30 18.86 15.82
C GLU A 400 -16.09 19.78 15.55
N VAL A 401 -14.98 19.22 15.03
CA VAL A 401 -13.77 19.98 14.70
C VAL A 401 -14.03 21.01 13.60
N LEU A 402 -14.76 20.64 12.54
CA LEU A 402 -15.11 21.57 11.46
C LEU A 402 -15.98 22.73 11.94
N ALA A 403 -16.89 22.49 12.89
CA ALA A 403 -17.72 23.54 13.48
C ALA A 403 -16.87 24.54 14.27
N GLU A 404 -15.90 24.08 15.07
CA GLU A 404 -14.99 24.92 15.84
C GLU A 404 -14.09 25.78 14.97
N VAL A 405 -13.40 25.16 13.99
CA VAL A 405 -12.55 25.88 13.03
C VAL A 405 -13.35 26.96 12.30
N SER A 406 -14.64 26.71 12.00
CA SER A 406 -15.51 27.70 11.39
C SER A 406 -15.85 28.89 12.31
N ALA A 407 -16.03 28.62 13.60
CA ALA A 407 -16.38 29.64 14.59
C ALA A 407 -15.19 30.58 14.90
N GLU A 408 -13.96 30.08 14.79
CA GLU A 408 -12.74 30.83 15.03
C GLU A 408 -12.35 31.77 13.87
N GLY A 409 -12.93 31.59 12.68
CA GLY A 409 -12.58 32.32 11.45
C GLY A 409 -11.26 31.85 10.83
N PRO A 410 -10.87 32.35 9.64
CA PRO A 410 -9.63 31.95 9.00
C PRO A 410 -8.44 32.27 9.90
N GLY A 411 -7.83 31.25 10.50
CA GLY A 411 -6.68 31.40 11.38
C GLY A 411 -5.49 32.00 10.63
N THR A 412 -4.80 32.94 11.26
CA THR A 412 -3.45 33.33 10.82
C THR A 412 -2.59 32.09 10.93
N VAL A 413 -2.12 31.57 9.80
CA VAL A 413 -1.21 30.43 9.68
C VAL A 413 -0.07 30.61 10.67
N ALA A 414 -0.12 29.91 11.82
CA ALA A 414 1.05 29.70 12.67
C ALA A 414 1.94 28.71 11.91
N GLY A 415 3.09 29.21 11.46
CA GLY A 415 3.98 28.52 10.54
C GLY A 415 4.50 27.20 11.07
N ASP A 416 4.65 26.26 10.16
CA ASP A 416 5.68 25.18 10.07
C ASP A 416 6.02 24.29 11.31
N ALA A 417 5.09 23.98 12.19
CA ALA A 417 5.40 23.00 13.25
C ALA A 417 4.80 21.60 13.00
N ALA A 418 3.78 21.46 12.15
CA ALA A 418 3.13 20.16 11.90
C ALA A 418 3.72 19.36 10.72
N GLY A 419 4.61 19.96 9.92
CA GLY A 419 5.20 19.32 8.73
C GLY A 419 6.30 18.30 9.01
N ALA A 420 6.77 18.15 10.24
CA ALA A 420 7.90 17.29 10.57
C ALA A 420 7.53 15.91 11.14
N ALA A 421 6.25 15.61 11.35
CA ALA A 421 5.82 14.38 11.99
C ALA A 421 5.17 13.35 11.04
N LEU A 422 4.96 13.67 9.77
CA LEU A 422 4.22 12.80 8.81
C LEU A 422 4.89 12.82 7.43
N ALA A 423 6.15 12.34 7.33
CA ALA A 423 6.79 11.98 6.06
C ALA A 423 6.76 10.46 5.89
#